data_87d5c28f0be161224896c22d61a15efa
#
_entry.id   87d5c28f0be161224896c22d61a15efa
#
_cell.length_a   1.000
_cell.length_b   1.000
_cell.length_c   1.000
_cell.angle_alpha   90.00
_cell.angle_beta   90.00
_cell.angle_gamma   90.00
#
_symmetry.space_group_name_H-M   'P 1'
#
loop_
_entity.id
_entity.type
_entity.pdbx_description
1 polymer ?
#
loop_
_entity_poly.entity_id
_entity_poly.type
_entity_poly.pdbx_seq_one_letter_code
_entity_poly.pdbx_strand_id
1 'polypeptide(L)'
;ERLTEIWNYPTLSMPFIKGDRIDAAISEIDINKRMASIPPTKLPSHNDTVYLTVVDKDRNAVSFINTLFSSFGSGLTAPKSGVVLQNRGQGFVIDPGHPNCIAPNKRPLHTIIPGMLFKDGRAQMPFGVMGGQYQACGHVHLISNLIDYKMDLQEAIDCTRVFPDVDDPNERVQIETSLPQDVLKDLESKGHKTYIPERPIGGAQAIWIDWNQGVLRGASEPRKDGMAAGY
;
A
#
# COMPACT_ATOMS: atom_id res chain seq x y z
N GLU A 1 -10.96 -4.96 22.62
CA GLU A 1 -10.80 -3.55 23.08
C GLU A 1 -9.56 -2.87 22.46
N ARG A 2 -8.40 -3.55 22.29
CA ARG A 2 -7.17 -2.94 21.75
C ARG A 2 -7.18 -2.65 20.25
N LEU A 3 -8.01 -3.32 19.46
CA LEU A 3 -8.08 -3.13 18.01
C LEU A 3 -9.04 -2.00 17.58
N THR A 4 -10.01 -1.64 18.43
CA THR A 4 -10.95 -0.56 18.16
C THR A 4 -10.32 0.83 18.23
N GLU A 5 -9.25 1.01 19.00
CA GLU A 5 -8.53 2.29 19.06
C GLU A 5 -7.75 2.60 17.77
N ILE A 6 -7.36 1.58 17.00
CA ILE A 6 -6.61 1.76 15.73
C ILE A 6 -7.49 2.37 14.63
N TRP A 7 -8.80 2.15 14.68
CA TRP A 7 -9.74 2.53 13.61
C TRP A 7 -10.52 3.82 13.86
N ASN A 8 -10.53 4.34 15.08
CA ASN A 8 -11.36 5.48 15.47
C ASN A 8 -10.67 6.85 15.44
N TYR A 9 -9.41 6.94 15.02
CA TYR A 9 -8.83 8.25 14.76
C TYR A 9 -9.37 8.78 13.42
N PRO A 10 -9.91 10.01 13.40
CA PRO A 10 -10.24 10.64 12.13
C PRO A 10 -8.95 10.64 11.32
N THR A 11 -8.96 9.93 10.21
CA THR A 11 -7.98 10.16 9.16
C THR A 11 -7.94 11.67 8.99
N LEU A 12 -6.82 12.29 9.36
CA LEU A 12 -6.56 13.67 8.99
C LEU A 12 -6.69 13.67 7.46
N SER A 13 -7.88 14.04 7.00
CA SER A 13 -8.08 14.37 5.62
C SER A 13 -7.11 15.51 5.37
N MET A 14 -5.95 15.18 4.81
CA MET A 14 -5.08 16.21 4.24
C MET A 14 -6.02 17.14 3.48
N PRO A 15 -5.96 18.47 3.68
CA PRO A 15 -6.76 19.36 2.89
C PRO A 15 -6.49 18.96 1.45
N PHE A 16 -7.51 18.44 0.78
CA PHE A 16 -7.45 18.17 -0.65
C PHE A 16 -6.77 19.36 -1.29
N ILE A 17 -5.71 19.14 -2.05
CA ILE A 17 -5.25 20.14 -3.00
C ILE A 17 -6.52 20.52 -3.73
N LYS A 18 -7.00 21.75 -3.50
CA LYS A 18 -8.29 22.21 -4.01
C LYS A 18 -8.35 21.85 -5.49
N GLY A 19 -9.49 21.36 -5.94
CA GLY A 19 -9.72 20.82 -7.27
C GLY A 19 -9.19 21.67 -8.42
N ASP A 20 -9.07 22.98 -8.21
CA ASP A 20 -8.54 23.98 -9.14
C ASP A 20 -7.19 23.60 -9.79
N ARG A 21 -6.29 22.89 -9.06
CA ARG A 21 -5.01 22.43 -9.64
C ARG A 21 -5.14 21.15 -10.45
N ILE A 22 -6.05 20.27 -10.06
CA ILE A 22 -6.34 19.04 -10.79
C ILE A 22 -7.12 19.38 -12.06
N ASP A 23 -8.12 20.26 -11.96
CA ASP A 23 -8.91 20.70 -13.09
C ASP A 23 -8.06 21.47 -14.10
N ALA A 24 -7.14 22.33 -13.63
CA ALA A 24 -6.16 22.98 -14.47
C ALA A 24 -5.25 21.97 -15.19
N ALA A 25 -4.74 20.95 -14.50
CA ALA A 25 -3.90 19.90 -15.09
C ALA A 25 -4.68 19.08 -16.13
N ILE A 26 -5.95 18.75 -15.86
CA ILE A 26 -6.81 18.02 -16.81
C ILE A 26 -7.10 18.88 -18.04
N SER A 27 -7.38 20.17 -17.88
CA SER A 27 -7.65 21.09 -18.99
C SER A 27 -6.46 21.30 -19.95
N GLU A 28 -5.23 21.01 -19.49
CA GLU A 28 -4.03 21.06 -20.31
C GLU A 28 -3.88 19.85 -21.26
N ILE A 29 -4.67 18.80 -21.07
CA ILE A 29 -4.51 17.54 -21.78
C ILE A 29 -5.56 17.42 -22.89
N ASP A 30 -5.12 17.40 -24.14
CA ASP A 30 -5.97 17.01 -25.26
C ASP A 30 -6.12 15.48 -25.28
N ILE A 31 -7.13 14.99 -24.53
CA ILE A 31 -7.40 13.57 -24.38
C ILE A 31 -7.70 12.90 -25.72
N ASN A 32 -8.42 13.57 -26.60
CA ASN A 32 -8.82 13.02 -27.91
C ASN A 32 -7.61 12.80 -28.82
N LYS A 33 -6.67 13.72 -28.81
CA LYS A 33 -5.44 13.63 -29.61
C LYS A 33 -4.52 12.50 -29.13
N ARG A 34 -4.52 12.21 -27.82
CA ARG A 34 -3.67 11.14 -27.24
C ARG A 34 -4.31 9.76 -27.33
N MET A 35 -5.60 9.63 -27.17
CA MET A 35 -6.29 8.34 -27.32
C MET A 35 -6.15 7.77 -28.74
N ALA A 36 -6.04 8.61 -29.74
CA ALA A 36 -5.80 8.20 -31.13
C ALA A 36 -4.37 7.68 -31.41
N SER A 37 -3.42 7.92 -30.51
CA SER A 37 -2.00 7.60 -30.72
C SER A 37 -1.46 6.44 -29.88
N ILE A 38 -2.27 5.88 -28.96
CA ILE A 38 -1.85 4.78 -28.09
C ILE A 38 -2.40 3.45 -28.65
N PRO A 39 -1.55 2.56 -29.19
CA PRO A 39 -2.01 1.23 -29.54
C PRO A 39 -2.46 0.51 -28.26
N PRO A 40 -3.47 -0.39 -28.33
CA PRO A 40 -3.92 -1.17 -27.19
C PRO A 40 -2.84 -2.18 -26.81
N THR A 41 -1.84 -1.74 -26.08
CA THR A 41 -0.87 -2.63 -25.45
C THR A 41 -1.43 -3.06 -24.13
N LYS A 42 -1.56 -4.38 -23.91
CA LYS A 42 -1.66 -4.96 -22.57
C LYS A 42 -0.40 -4.58 -21.82
N LEU A 43 -0.40 -3.42 -21.18
CA LEU A 43 0.64 -3.12 -20.20
C LEU A 43 0.46 -4.09 -19.03
N PRO A 44 1.54 -4.77 -18.58
CA PRO A 44 1.46 -5.57 -17.37
C PRO A 44 0.90 -4.69 -16.26
N SER A 45 -0.11 -5.16 -15.54
CA SER A 45 -0.66 -4.43 -14.40
C SER A 45 0.38 -4.41 -13.29
N HIS A 46 1.15 -3.34 -13.21
CA HIS A 46 2.07 -3.08 -12.12
C HIS A 46 1.38 -2.19 -11.11
N ASN A 47 1.12 -2.71 -9.94
CA ASN A 47 0.71 -1.90 -8.81
C ASN A 47 1.95 -1.21 -8.24
N ASP A 48 2.22 0.01 -8.70
CA ASP A 48 3.32 0.82 -8.18
C ASP A 48 2.79 1.74 -7.07
N THR A 49 3.24 1.45 -5.88
CA THR A 49 2.94 2.25 -4.68
C THR A 49 4.26 2.53 -3.97
N VAL A 50 4.47 3.78 -3.61
CA VAL A 50 5.59 4.19 -2.75
C VAL A 50 5.03 4.55 -1.38
N TYR A 51 5.60 3.97 -0.35
CA TYR A 51 5.38 4.38 1.03
C TYR A 51 6.65 5.00 1.59
N LEU A 52 6.49 6.11 2.28
CA LEU A 52 7.55 6.73 3.06
C LEU A 52 7.04 7.12 4.45
N THR A 53 7.94 7.13 5.40
CA THR A 53 7.68 7.61 6.75
C THR A 53 8.83 8.45 7.25
N VAL A 54 8.51 9.47 8.03
CA VAL A 54 9.48 10.39 8.62
C VAL A 54 9.07 10.67 10.06
N VAL A 55 10.05 10.70 10.96
CA VAL A 55 9.88 11.19 12.33
C VAL A 55 10.98 12.20 12.61
N ASP A 56 10.60 13.42 12.98
CA ASP A 56 11.55 14.49 13.29
C ASP A 56 12.05 14.46 14.74
N LYS A 57 12.94 15.39 15.09
CA LYS A 57 13.48 15.53 16.45
C LYS A 57 12.41 15.82 17.51
N ASP A 58 11.32 16.46 17.12
CA ASP A 58 10.20 16.82 17.99
C ASP A 58 9.15 15.70 18.06
N ARG A 59 9.43 14.56 17.40
CA ARG A 59 8.56 13.38 17.29
C ARG A 59 7.26 13.63 16.49
N ASN A 60 7.25 14.65 15.63
CA ASN A 60 6.21 14.73 14.60
C ASN A 60 6.41 13.56 13.64
N ALA A 61 5.36 12.79 13.43
CA ALA A 61 5.41 11.57 12.63
C ALA A 61 4.54 11.69 11.38
N VAL A 62 5.11 11.33 10.25
CA VAL A 62 4.42 11.31 8.95
C VAL A 62 4.37 9.88 8.45
N SER A 63 3.17 9.44 8.07
CA SER A 63 2.92 8.19 7.35
C SER A 63 2.30 8.55 6.00
N PHE A 64 3.01 8.27 4.91
CA PHE A 64 2.65 8.80 3.59
C PHE A 64 2.72 7.74 2.50
N ILE A 65 1.64 7.60 1.73
CA ILE A 65 1.59 6.77 0.53
C ILE A 65 1.35 7.64 -0.69
N ASN A 66 2.15 7.42 -1.73
CA ASN A 66 1.95 7.98 -3.05
C ASN A 66 1.83 6.86 -4.09
N THR A 67 0.83 6.96 -4.97
CA THR A 67 0.59 5.95 -5.99
C THR A 67 -0.14 6.53 -7.19
N LEU A 68 0.22 6.04 -8.36
CA LEU A 68 -0.54 6.27 -9.59
C LEU A 68 -1.54 5.14 -9.88
N PHE A 69 -1.62 4.14 -8.99
CA PHE A 69 -2.32 2.87 -9.08
C PHE A 69 -1.58 1.85 -9.94
N SER A 70 -1.63 1.91 -11.25
CA SER A 70 -0.76 1.12 -12.13
C SER A 70 0.50 1.92 -12.48
N SER A 71 1.57 1.23 -12.92
CA SER A 71 2.81 1.88 -13.41
C SER A 71 2.50 3.01 -14.39
N PHE A 72 3.08 4.17 -14.18
CA PHE A 72 2.83 5.38 -14.98
C PHE A 72 1.36 5.83 -15.02
N GLY A 73 0.48 5.28 -14.18
CA GLY A 73 -0.91 5.66 -14.06
C GLY A 73 -1.67 5.57 -15.37
N SER A 74 -2.29 6.68 -15.79
CA SER A 74 -3.00 6.79 -17.07
C SER A 74 -2.06 6.92 -18.29
N GLY A 75 -0.74 7.09 -18.09
CA GLY A 75 0.21 7.45 -19.13
C GLY A 75 0.08 8.90 -19.62
N LEU A 76 -0.82 9.68 -19.00
CA LEU A 76 -1.01 11.10 -19.36
C LEU A 76 -0.22 11.97 -18.39
N THR A 77 0.55 12.90 -18.94
CA THR A 77 1.30 13.90 -18.18
C THR A 77 0.85 15.27 -18.58
N ALA A 78 0.50 16.10 -17.63
CA ALA A 78 0.17 17.51 -17.87
C ALA A 78 1.43 18.25 -18.33
N PRO A 79 1.43 18.87 -19.55
CA PRO A 79 2.66 19.32 -20.18
C PRO A 79 3.33 20.52 -19.47
N LYS A 80 2.56 21.33 -18.74
CA LYS A 80 3.10 22.49 -18.02
C LYS A 80 3.56 22.18 -16.61
N SER A 81 2.80 21.33 -15.88
CA SER A 81 3.09 21.01 -14.48
C SER A 81 3.97 19.77 -14.31
N GLY A 82 4.07 18.91 -15.33
CA GLY A 82 4.75 17.62 -15.23
C GLY A 82 3.97 16.57 -14.40
N VAL A 83 2.74 16.87 -13.97
CA VAL A 83 1.93 15.97 -13.17
C VAL A 83 1.48 14.78 -14.01
N VAL A 84 1.82 13.58 -13.57
CA VAL A 84 1.31 12.33 -14.17
C VAL A 84 -0.04 11.99 -13.52
N LEU A 85 -1.05 11.75 -14.36
CA LEU A 85 -2.38 11.43 -13.87
C LEU A 85 -2.49 9.96 -13.50
N GLN A 86 -3.01 9.70 -12.29
CA GLN A 86 -3.29 8.36 -11.81
C GLN A 86 -4.45 7.71 -12.60
N ASN A 87 -4.53 6.38 -12.58
CA ASN A 87 -5.60 5.62 -13.24
C ASN A 87 -6.48 4.83 -12.24
N ARG A 88 -6.63 5.30 -11.01
CA ARG A 88 -7.42 4.65 -9.95
C ARG A 88 -8.89 4.39 -10.35
N GLY A 89 -9.43 5.17 -11.28
CA GLY A 89 -10.77 4.95 -11.84
C GLY A 89 -10.97 3.58 -12.48
N GLN A 90 -9.89 2.91 -12.90
CA GLN A 90 -9.93 1.53 -13.38
C GLN A 90 -10.43 0.53 -12.31
N GLY A 91 -10.33 0.92 -11.03
CA GLY A 91 -10.84 0.10 -9.92
C GLY A 91 -12.36 0.10 -9.76
N PHE A 92 -13.11 0.91 -10.50
CA PHE A 92 -14.57 0.83 -10.52
C PHE A 92 -15.06 -0.43 -11.27
N VAL A 93 -16.25 -0.87 -10.91
CA VAL A 93 -17.00 -1.87 -11.67
C VAL A 93 -18.18 -1.20 -12.38
N ILE A 94 -18.71 -1.85 -13.42
CA ILE A 94 -19.84 -1.33 -14.22
C ILE A 94 -21.17 -2.04 -13.90
N ASP A 95 -21.17 -2.93 -12.91
CA ASP A 95 -22.38 -3.58 -12.42
C ASP A 95 -23.18 -2.63 -11.50
N PRO A 96 -24.40 -2.21 -11.86
CA PRO A 96 -25.21 -1.30 -11.06
C PRO A 96 -25.57 -1.80 -9.67
N GLY A 97 -25.57 -3.12 -9.45
CA GLY A 97 -25.84 -3.75 -8.15
C GLY A 97 -24.63 -3.78 -7.22
N HIS A 98 -23.45 -3.51 -7.75
CA HIS A 98 -22.21 -3.61 -6.98
C HIS A 98 -21.89 -2.32 -6.19
N PRO A 99 -21.49 -2.40 -4.91
CA PRO A 99 -21.17 -1.21 -4.09
C PRO A 99 -20.10 -0.30 -4.71
N ASN A 100 -19.18 -0.84 -5.51
CA ASN A 100 -18.12 -0.11 -6.18
C ASN A 100 -18.46 0.25 -7.64
N CYS A 101 -19.76 0.22 -8.02
CA CYS A 101 -20.17 0.67 -9.35
C CYS A 101 -19.83 2.14 -9.57
N ILE A 102 -19.39 2.48 -10.77
CA ILE A 102 -19.09 3.87 -11.15
C ILE A 102 -20.34 4.75 -11.02
N ALA A 103 -20.19 5.91 -10.42
CA ALA A 103 -21.26 6.91 -10.28
C ALA A 103 -20.66 8.30 -10.13
N PRO A 104 -21.42 9.37 -10.42
CA PRO A 104 -20.99 10.74 -10.17
C PRO A 104 -20.61 10.98 -8.72
N ASN A 105 -19.58 11.77 -8.48
CA ASN A 105 -19.06 12.14 -7.16
C ASN A 105 -18.67 10.96 -6.25
N LYS A 106 -18.36 9.80 -6.83
CA LYS A 106 -17.99 8.58 -6.13
C LYS A 106 -16.49 8.28 -6.27
N ARG A 107 -15.86 7.84 -5.19
CA ARG A 107 -14.49 7.33 -5.20
C ARG A 107 -14.51 5.82 -5.45
N PRO A 108 -13.57 5.29 -6.25
CA PRO A 108 -13.40 3.85 -6.39
C PRO A 108 -12.85 3.24 -5.10
N LEU A 109 -12.90 1.92 -4.99
CA LEU A 109 -12.19 1.17 -3.96
C LEU A 109 -10.73 1.63 -3.88
N HIS A 110 -10.30 1.99 -2.67
CA HIS A 110 -8.93 2.41 -2.39
C HIS A 110 -8.17 1.32 -1.66
N THR A 111 -6.95 1.04 -2.13
CA THR A 111 -6.01 0.11 -1.49
C THR A 111 -4.95 0.83 -0.67
N ILE A 112 -4.90 2.16 -0.70
CA ILE A 112 -3.88 2.97 -0.02
C ILE A 112 -4.21 3.09 1.47
N ILE A 113 -3.30 2.63 2.33
CA ILE A 113 -3.52 2.57 3.77
C ILE A 113 -2.24 3.04 4.51
N PRO A 114 -1.94 4.35 4.57
CA PRO A 114 -0.87 4.82 5.47
C PRO A 114 -1.32 4.60 6.92
N GLY A 115 -0.54 3.85 7.68
CA GLY A 115 -0.87 3.46 9.05
C GLY A 115 -0.14 4.31 10.09
N MET A 116 -0.76 4.45 11.27
CA MET A 116 -0.15 5.06 12.44
C MET A 116 -0.60 4.30 13.68
N LEU A 117 0.33 3.70 14.40
CA LEU A 117 0.06 3.09 15.69
C LEU A 117 0.17 4.16 16.78
N PHE A 118 -0.82 4.19 17.65
CA PHE A 118 -0.82 5.06 18.84
C PHE A 118 -0.78 4.22 20.11
N LYS A 119 -0.12 4.76 21.14
CA LYS A 119 -0.15 4.23 22.50
C LYS A 119 -0.21 5.40 23.48
N ASP A 120 -1.15 5.34 24.42
CA ASP A 120 -1.33 6.36 25.46
C ASP A 120 -1.47 7.79 24.89
N GLY A 121 -2.21 7.94 23.78
CA GLY A 121 -2.44 9.22 23.10
C GLY A 121 -1.26 9.77 22.30
N ARG A 122 -0.15 9.03 22.17
CA ARG A 122 1.05 9.44 21.42
C ARG A 122 1.31 8.51 20.24
N ALA A 123 1.83 9.07 19.15
CA ALA A 123 2.30 8.28 18.02
C ALA A 123 3.42 7.34 18.48
N GLN A 124 3.24 6.05 18.22
CA GLN A 124 4.20 5.02 18.53
C GLN A 124 4.95 4.54 17.31
N MET A 125 4.26 4.44 16.17
CA MET A 125 4.87 3.94 14.95
C MET A 125 4.07 4.38 13.71
N PRO A 126 4.60 5.28 12.87
CA PRO A 126 4.17 5.41 11.49
C PRO A 126 4.66 4.20 10.70
N PHE A 127 3.77 3.57 9.92
CA PHE A 127 4.08 2.39 9.13
C PHE A 127 3.18 2.30 7.89
N GLY A 128 3.60 1.53 6.92
CA GLY A 128 2.77 1.23 5.76
C GLY A 128 3.30 0.07 4.96
N VAL A 129 2.39 -0.57 4.24
CA VAL A 129 2.67 -1.71 3.38
C VAL A 129 2.22 -1.37 1.97
N MET A 130 3.10 -1.54 1.00
CA MET A 130 2.80 -1.48 -0.43
C MET A 130 2.35 -2.85 -0.93
N GLY A 131 1.67 -2.91 -2.09
CA GLY A 131 1.35 -4.19 -2.72
C GLY A 131 -0.12 -4.39 -3.11
N GLY A 132 -0.81 -3.31 -3.48
CA GLY A 132 -2.20 -3.40 -3.94
C GLY A 132 -3.12 -4.02 -2.89
N GLN A 133 -3.80 -5.11 -3.23
CA GLN A 133 -4.71 -5.82 -2.33
C GLN A 133 -4.02 -6.40 -1.08
N TYR A 134 -2.73 -6.71 -1.18
CA TYR A 134 -1.97 -7.21 -0.03
C TYR A 134 -1.84 -6.18 1.11
N GLN A 135 -2.02 -4.89 0.85
CA GLN A 135 -1.79 -3.85 1.86
C GLN A 135 -2.54 -4.12 3.18
N ALA A 136 -3.82 -4.49 3.11
CA ALA A 136 -4.61 -4.77 4.30
C ALA A 136 -4.08 -5.98 5.09
N CYS A 137 -3.84 -7.11 4.40
CA CYS A 137 -3.26 -8.31 4.99
C CYS A 137 -1.86 -8.06 5.55
N GLY A 138 -1.04 -7.30 4.81
CA GLY A 138 0.31 -6.95 5.21
C GLY A 138 0.37 -6.08 6.46
N HIS A 139 -0.59 -5.17 6.65
CA HIS A 139 -0.73 -4.41 7.90
C HIS A 139 -1.01 -5.32 9.08
N VAL A 140 -1.99 -6.24 8.95
CA VAL A 140 -2.30 -7.20 10.00
C VAL A 140 -1.09 -8.07 10.32
N HIS A 141 -0.42 -8.57 9.29
CA HIS A 141 0.78 -9.41 9.45
C HIS A 141 1.89 -8.67 10.20
N LEU A 142 2.23 -7.43 9.79
CA LEU A 142 3.27 -6.64 10.47
C LEU A 142 2.92 -6.37 11.93
N ILE A 143 1.69 -5.93 12.21
CA ILE A 143 1.25 -5.59 13.56
C ILE A 143 1.18 -6.84 14.45
N SER A 144 0.69 -7.97 13.95
CA SER A 144 0.65 -9.23 14.70
C SER A 144 2.06 -9.72 15.01
N ASN A 145 2.99 -9.68 14.07
CA ASN A 145 4.39 -10.03 14.31
C ASN A 145 5.01 -9.20 15.43
N LEU A 146 4.76 -7.89 15.45
CA LEU A 146 5.29 -7.00 16.49
C LEU A 146 4.60 -7.18 17.84
N ILE A 147 3.26 -7.26 17.86
CA ILE A 147 2.47 -7.20 19.11
C ILE A 147 2.26 -8.58 19.71
N ASP A 148 1.90 -9.57 18.91
CA ASP A 148 1.57 -10.91 19.38
C ASP A 148 2.82 -11.78 19.51
N TYR A 149 3.66 -11.79 18.46
CA TYR A 149 4.88 -12.60 18.42
C TYR A 149 6.11 -11.91 18.98
N LYS A 150 6.04 -10.60 19.31
CA LYS A 150 7.14 -9.82 19.93
C LYS A 150 8.41 -9.80 19.10
N MET A 151 8.30 -9.89 17.80
CA MET A 151 9.44 -9.78 16.89
C MET A 151 10.06 -8.39 16.94
N ASP A 152 11.35 -8.29 16.63
CA ASP A 152 12.00 -7.01 16.33
C ASP A 152 11.36 -6.36 15.09
N LEU A 153 11.50 -5.03 14.96
CA LEU A 153 10.84 -4.29 13.88
C LEU A 153 11.32 -4.73 12.49
N GLN A 154 12.63 -4.96 12.32
CA GLN A 154 13.18 -5.42 11.05
C GLN A 154 12.82 -6.88 10.79
N GLU A 155 12.90 -7.72 11.81
CA GLU A 155 12.50 -9.12 11.75
C GLU A 155 11.03 -9.27 11.33
N ALA A 156 10.15 -8.43 11.87
CA ALA A 156 8.73 -8.42 11.51
C ALA A 156 8.49 -8.05 10.04
N ILE A 157 9.31 -7.15 9.47
CA ILE A 157 9.27 -6.78 8.05
C ILE A 157 9.84 -7.89 7.17
N ASP A 158 10.92 -8.52 7.59
CA ASP A 158 11.61 -9.59 6.87
C ASP A 158 10.83 -10.91 6.83
N CYS A 159 9.90 -11.08 7.77
CA CYS A 159 9.13 -12.30 7.92
C CYS A 159 8.49 -12.74 6.60
N THR A 160 8.55 -14.05 6.35
CA THR A 160 7.99 -14.70 5.16
C THR A 160 6.50 -14.38 5.00
N ARG A 161 6.08 -14.09 3.79
CA ARG A 161 4.70 -13.70 3.47
C ARG A 161 3.93 -14.78 2.74
N VAL A 162 2.66 -14.84 3.10
CA VAL A 162 1.64 -15.67 2.44
C VAL A 162 0.46 -14.76 2.15
N PHE A 163 -0.11 -14.86 0.95
CA PHE A 163 -1.23 -14.02 0.55
C PHE A 163 -2.25 -14.79 -0.28
N PRO A 164 -3.52 -14.92 0.17
CA PRO A 164 -4.60 -15.44 -0.67
C PRO A 164 -4.83 -14.48 -1.85
N ASP A 165 -4.51 -14.91 -3.05
CA ASP A 165 -4.65 -14.07 -4.24
C ASP A 165 -6.11 -14.06 -4.69
N VAL A 166 -6.83 -13.01 -4.28
CA VAL A 166 -8.26 -12.85 -4.59
C VAL A 166 -8.53 -12.58 -6.08
N ASP A 167 -7.50 -12.19 -6.83
CA ASP A 167 -7.59 -11.90 -8.26
C ASP A 167 -7.15 -13.10 -9.11
N ASP A 168 -6.65 -14.18 -8.50
CA ASP A 168 -6.25 -15.39 -9.20
C ASP A 168 -7.47 -16.25 -9.58
N PRO A 169 -7.71 -16.54 -10.86
CA PRO A 169 -8.85 -17.33 -11.31
C PRO A 169 -8.83 -18.79 -10.81
N ASN A 170 -7.70 -19.26 -10.29
CA ASN A 170 -7.54 -20.59 -9.71
C ASN A 170 -7.60 -20.60 -8.18
N GLU A 171 -7.90 -19.47 -7.57
CA GLU A 171 -8.01 -19.29 -6.11
C GLU A 171 -6.75 -19.77 -5.36
N ARG A 172 -5.57 -19.50 -5.92
CA ARG A 172 -4.31 -19.94 -5.35
C ARG A 172 -3.80 -18.94 -4.30
N VAL A 173 -2.94 -19.44 -3.45
CA VAL A 173 -2.26 -18.67 -2.41
C VAL A 173 -0.83 -18.37 -2.87
N GLN A 174 -0.46 -17.09 -2.88
CA GLN A 174 0.91 -16.66 -3.08
C GLN A 174 1.75 -17.00 -1.86
N ILE A 175 2.90 -17.59 -2.07
CA ILE A 175 3.88 -17.90 -1.02
C ILE A 175 5.28 -17.41 -1.43
N GLU A 176 6.07 -16.99 -0.46
CA GLU A 176 7.48 -16.69 -0.72
C GLU A 176 8.34 -17.95 -0.60
N THR A 177 9.47 -17.97 -1.32
CA THR A 177 10.41 -19.09 -1.35
C THR A 177 11.02 -19.43 0.01
N SER A 178 11.02 -18.47 0.93
CA SER A 178 11.49 -18.64 2.31
C SER A 178 10.49 -19.34 3.23
N LEU A 179 9.29 -19.69 2.73
CA LEU A 179 8.29 -20.39 3.55
C LEU A 179 8.81 -21.77 3.97
N PRO A 180 8.81 -22.12 5.28
CA PRO A 180 9.23 -23.43 5.75
C PRO A 180 8.41 -24.55 5.10
N GLN A 181 9.10 -25.66 4.74
CA GLN A 181 8.48 -26.77 4.01
C GLN A 181 7.39 -27.51 4.79
N ASP A 182 7.46 -27.53 6.08
CA ASP A 182 6.42 -28.09 6.97
C ASP A 182 5.15 -27.23 6.94
N VAL A 183 5.30 -25.89 6.97
CA VAL A 183 4.19 -24.95 6.82
C VAL A 183 3.54 -25.07 5.44
N LEU A 184 4.34 -25.18 4.38
CA LEU A 184 3.84 -25.40 3.03
C LEU A 184 2.99 -26.69 2.93
N LYS A 185 3.51 -27.80 3.45
CA LYS A 185 2.78 -29.08 3.47
C LYS A 185 1.49 -29.00 4.29
N ASP A 186 1.49 -28.26 5.39
CA ASP A 186 0.30 -28.04 6.19
C ASP A 186 -0.78 -27.26 5.42
N LEU A 187 -0.40 -26.18 4.72
CA LEU A 187 -1.30 -25.44 3.85
C LEU A 187 -1.89 -26.33 2.75
N GLU A 188 -1.05 -27.10 2.06
CA GLU A 188 -1.50 -28.01 1.01
C GLU A 188 -2.42 -29.11 1.54
N SER A 189 -2.13 -29.66 2.73
CA SER A 189 -2.97 -30.66 3.40
C SER A 189 -4.37 -30.14 3.75
N LYS A 190 -4.48 -28.84 3.97
CA LYS A 190 -5.76 -28.12 4.20
C LYS A 190 -6.48 -27.74 2.90
N GLY A 191 -5.95 -28.14 1.75
CA GLY A 191 -6.57 -27.94 0.43
C GLY A 191 -6.16 -26.66 -0.28
N HIS A 192 -5.23 -25.87 0.26
CA HIS A 192 -4.75 -24.67 -0.42
C HIS A 192 -3.85 -25.05 -1.60
N LYS A 193 -4.11 -24.45 -2.74
CA LYS A 193 -3.20 -24.51 -3.90
C LYS A 193 -2.26 -23.33 -3.80
N THR A 194 -0.97 -23.58 -3.81
CA THR A 194 0.04 -22.53 -3.64
C THR A 194 0.79 -22.24 -4.94
N TYR A 195 1.37 -21.05 -5.03
CA TYR A 195 2.33 -20.71 -6.08
C TYR A 195 3.28 -19.60 -5.61
N ILE A 196 4.45 -19.55 -6.23
CA ILE A 196 5.45 -18.51 -5.99
C ILE A 196 5.20 -17.41 -7.05
N PRO A 197 4.87 -16.18 -6.66
CA PRO A 197 4.68 -15.10 -7.61
C PRO A 197 6.03 -14.65 -8.19
N GLU A 198 6.03 -14.14 -9.41
CA GLU A 198 7.22 -13.56 -10.05
C GLU A 198 7.79 -12.35 -9.30
N ARG A 199 6.98 -11.70 -8.49
CA ARG A 199 7.32 -10.51 -7.73
C ARG A 199 7.12 -10.70 -6.25
N PRO A 200 7.90 -10.00 -5.43
CA PRO A 200 7.73 -10.03 -3.98
C PRO A 200 6.32 -9.63 -3.54
N ILE A 201 5.82 -10.28 -2.52
CA ILE A 201 4.52 -9.99 -1.91
C ILE A 201 4.61 -8.71 -1.08
N GLY A 202 4.18 -7.60 -1.66
CA GLY A 202 4.16 -6.32 -0.99
C GLY A 202 5.52 -5.74 -0.60
N GLY A 203 5.52 -4.83 0.34
CA GLY A 203 6.71 -4.21 0.93
C GLY A 203 6.33 -3.30 2.09
N ALA A 204 7.08 -3.31 3.17
CA ALA A 204 6.77 -2.57 4.39
C ALA A 204 7.90 -1.62 4.79
N GLN A 205 7.52 -0.46 5.37
CA GLN A 205 8.44 0.49 5.98
C GLN A 205 7.84 0.95 7.31
N ALA A 206 8.66 1.15 8.32
CA ALA A 206 8.18 1.64 9.60
C ALA A 206 9.29 2.36 10.40
N ILE A 207 8.87 3.27 11.29
CA ILE A 207 9.75 3.86 12.31
C ILE A 207 9.08 3.68 13.66
N TRP A 208 9.70 2.92 14.55
CA TRP A 208 9.27 2.80 15.94
C TRP A 208 9.84 3.95 16.77
N ILE A 209 8.97 4.63 17.50
CA ILE A 209 9.36 5.70 18.44
C ILE A 209 9.47 5.07 19.83
N ASP A 210 10.69 4.90 20.32
CA ASP A 210 10.95 4.43 21.67
C ASP A 210 10.97 5.62 22.63
N TRP A 211 9.81 5.90 23.20
CA TRP A 211 9.65 7.02 24.13
C TRP A 211 10.43 6.86 25.45
N ASN A 212 10.75 5.64 25.84
CA ASN A 212 11.48 5.36 27.08
C ASN A 212 12.97 5.64 26.90
N GLN A 213 13.53 5.22 25.77
CA GLN A 213 14.95 5.40 25.46
C GLN A 213 15.21 6.71 24.69
N GLY A 214 14.17 7.37 24.19
CA GLY A 214 14.29 8.59 23.40
C GLY A 214 14.87 8.37 21.99
N VAL A 215 14.89 7.11 21.50
CA VAL A 215 15.48 6.77 20.20
C VAL A 215 14.41 6.42 19.15
N LEU A 216 14.80 6.54 17.89
CA LEU A 216 14.01 6.07 16.73
C LEU A 216 14.65 4.81 16.17
N ARG A 217 13.83 3.81 15.88
CA ARG A 217 14.26 2.56 15.22
C ARG A 217 13.58 2.50 13.86
N GLY A 218 14.32 2.72 12.78
CA GLY A 218 13.82 2.59 11.42
C GLY A 218 14.03 1.18 10.91
N ALA A 219 13.04 0.67 10.16
CA ALA A 219 13.17 -0.59 9.43
C ALA A 219 12.66 -0.44 8.00
N SER A 220 13.34 -1.10 7.07
CA SER A 220 13.11 -0.98 5.64
C SER A 220 12.96 -2.34 4.97
N GLU A 221 12.14 -2.39 3.95
CA GLU A 221 11.81 -3.59 3.18
C GLU A 221 12.99 -4.13 2.36
N PRO A 222 13.49 -5.33 2.63
CA PRO A 222 14.60 -5.91 1.85
C PRO A 222 14.18 -6.36 0.45
N ARG A 223 12.87 -6.59 0.21
CA ARG A 223 12.33 -6.99 -1.10
C ARG A 223 12.19 -5.83 -2.06
N LYS A 224 12.43 -4.63 -1.60
CA LYS A 224 12.35 -3.37 -2.34
C LYS A 224 13.66 -2.61 -2.19
N ASP A 225 13.90 -1.69 -3.08
CA ASP A 225 15.07 -0.81 -3.02
C ASP A 225 14.80 0.37 -2.07
N GLY A 226 14.59 0.03 -0.80
CA GLY A 226 14.29 0.97 0.27
C GLY A 226 15.43 1.10 1.27
N MET A 227 15.45 2.19 2.02
CA MET A 227 16.47 2.46 3.03
C MET A 227 15.87 3.15 4.26
N ALA A 228 16.28 2.70 5.46
CA ALA A 228 16.11 3.45 6.69
C ALA A 228 17.35 4.33 6.91
N ALA A 229 17.16 5.64 7.02
CA ALA A 229 18.23 6.60 7.22
C ALA A 229 17.95 7.50 8.43
N GLY A 230 18.99 7.88 9.14
CA GLY A 230 18.93 8.84 10.25
C GLY A 230 20.08 9.84 10.17
N TYR A 231 19.88 11.03 10.76
CA TYR A 231 20.86 12.12 10.82
C TYR A 231 20.76 12.88 12.13
#